data_a64cb6634bef56e1119465e5df7792ae
#
_entry.id   a64cb6634bef56e1119465e5df7792ae
#
_cell.length_a   1.000
_cell.length_b   1.000
_cell.length_c   1.000
_cell.angle_alpha   90.00
_cell.angle_beta   90.00
_cell.angle_gamma   90.00
#
_symmetry.space_group_name_H-M   'P 1'
#
loop_
_entity.id
_entity.type
_entity.pdbx_description
1 polymer ?
#
loop_
_entity_poly.entity_id
_entity_poly.type
_entity_poly.pdbx_seq_one_letter_code
_entity_poly.pdbx_strand_id
1 'polypeptide(L)'
;SNFTGEPFTKKRTESNGTKEESTYPENFLLRGTTVIEGSATYRVTAVGTETEEGKGARILQEEPEVETPLNAQLNQLAKWITYASYIIAALIVIGRMSIFFLTNDVGTYSFIEVFRTALNSLMIAVTLIVVAVPEGLPMSVTISLALSMRKMLKEKNLVRKLHACETLGATTVICTDKTGTLTENRMSVVESEFWGVDESLVADSIAVNSTAALNVSEGGEPRAIGNPTEGALLLWLRGKGIDYSERRNAYKILNQEAFSTERKKMSTEAIDTVSGHEYLFVKGAPELLLETADDIEGGPSKESVLATLATWQSKGMRTLGFAIRNMSADDSRLIFIGIVGIADPIRDDVRQAIDTCSGHAGVRVIMVTGDNALTASEIARQAGIIGANETNPLTITGPEFAAKSDEYLKKE
;
A
#
# COMPACT_ATOMS: atom_id res chain seq x y z
N SER A 1 4.16 -12.53 0.46
CA SER A 1 5.13 -12.46 1.57
C SER A 1 5.32 -11.01 2.00
N ASN A 2 5.77 -10.78 3.23
CA ASN A 2 6.04 -9.42 3.76
C ASN A 2 7.13 -8.66 2.97
N PHE A 3 7.89 -9.36 2.12
CA PHE A 3 8.98 -8.78 1.33
C PHE A 3 8.62 -8.51 -0.13
N THR A 4 7.67 -9.25 -0.70
CA THR A 4 7.33 -9.16 -2.12
C THR A 4 5.90 -8.71 -2.37
N GLY A 5 5.07 -8.60 -1.31
CA GLY A 5 3.63 -8.36 -1.43
C GLY A 5 2.85 -9.54 -2.02
N GLU A 6 3.53 -10.54 -2.58
CA GLU A 6 2.88 -11.71 -3.16
C GLU A 6 2.39 -12.67 -2.08
N PRO A 7 1.13 -13.16 -2.16
CA PRO A 7 0.57 -14.07 -1.15
C PRO A 7 1.31 -15.41 -1.10
N PHE A 8 1.74 -15.95 -2.24
CA PHE A 8 2.40 -17.25 -2.32
C PHE A 8 3.50 -17.24 -3.37
N THR A 9 4.65 -17.83 -3.03
CA THR A 9 5.77 -18.05 -3.96
C THR A 9 6.21 -19.51 -3.87
N LYS A 10 6.23 -20.21 -5.01
CA LYS A 10 6.77 -21.58 -5.06
C LYS A 10 8.29 -21.53 -4.93
N LYS A 11 8.84 -22.38 -4.06
CA LYS A 11 10.29 -22.54 -3.87
C LYS A 11 10.73 -23.88 -4.44
N ARG A 12 11.94 -23.90 -5.05
CA ARG A 12 12.53 -25.07 -5.71
C ARG A 12 13.99 -25.22 -5.29
N THR A 13 14.54 -26.42 -5.43
CA THR A 13 15.96 -26.69 -5.12
C THR A 13 16.91 -26.07 -6.14
N GLU A 14 16.50 -25.97 -7.41
CA GLU A 14 17.27 -25.36 -8.49
C GLU A 14 16.54 -24.14 -9.04
N SER A 15 17.27 -23.06 -9.26
CA SER A 15 16.74 -21.86 -9.92
C SER A 15 16.82 -22.09 -11.43
N ASN A 16 15.70 -22.22 -12.11
CA ASN A 16 15.61 -22.41 -13.57
C ASN A 16 15.87 -21.10 -14.34
N GLY A 17 16.86 -20.31 -13.95
CA GLY A 17 17.46 -19.26 -14.79
C GLY A 17 16.55 -18.17 -15.42
N THR A 18 15.25 -18.29 -15.32
CA THR A 18 14.31 -17.25 -15.77
C THR A 18 14.25 -16.14 -14.73
N LYS A 19 15.12 -15.15 -14.92
CA LYS A 19 15.29 -13.95 -14.07
C LYS A 19 14.11 -12.98 -14.11
N GLU A 20 12.98 -13.31 -14.71
CA GLU A 20 12.01 -12.30 -15.14
C GLU A 20 10.82 -12.07 -14.19
N GLU A 21 10.59 -12.89 -13.15
CA GLU A 21 9.35 -12.73 -12.35
C GLU A 21 9.50 -12.66 -10.83
N SER A 22 10.68 -12.84 -10.26
CA SER A 22 10.83 -12.80 -8.79
C SER A 22 12.04 -11.99 -8.36
N THR A 23 11.83 -11.06 -7.45
CA THR A 23 12.88 -10.25 -6.80
C THR A 23 13.91 -11.12 -6.08
N TYR A 24 13.52 -12.30 -5.64
CA TYR A 24 14.39 -13.26 -4.95
C TYR A 24 14.39 -14.60 -5.66
N PRO A 25 15.56 -15.27 -5.82
CA PRO A 25 15.66 -16.57 -6.46
C PRO A 25 14.74 -17.62 -5.82
N GLU A 26 14.20 -18.53 -6.64
CA GLU A 26 13.30 -19.59 -6.18
C GLU A 26 13.92 -20.54 -5.15
N ASN A 27 15.23 -20.70 -5.17
CA ASN A 27 15.99 -21.54 -4.23
C ASN A 27 16.39 -20.81 -2.93
N PHE A 28 15.90 -19.59 -2.69
CA PHE A 28 16.17 -18.82 -1.50
C PHE A 28 14.96 -18.80 -0.56
N LEU A 29 15.17 -19.13 0.72
CA LEU A 29 14.21 -18.97 1.80
C LEU A 29 14.57 -17.70 2.59
N LEU A 30 13.60 -16.81 2.76
CA LEU A 30 13.79 -15.55 3.46
C LEU A 30 13.33 -15.67 4.90
N ARG A 31 14.11 -15.15 5.84
CA ARG A 31 13.69 -15.01 7.23
C ARG A 31 12.41 -14.16 7.32
N GLY A 32 11.51 -14.47 8.25
CA GLY A 32 10.25 -13.76 8.42
C GLY A 32 9.14 -14.21 7.46
N THR A 33 9.40 -15.24 6.62
CA THR A 33 8.37 -15.87 5.78
C THR A 33 7.88 -17.18 6.38
N THR A 34 6.63 -17.55 6.10
CA THR A 34 6.01 -18.78 6.60
C THR A 34 5.92 -19.82 5.48
N VAL A 35 6.31 -21.05 5.76
CA VAL A 35 6.06 -22.20 4.89
C VAL A 35 4.59 -22.58 5.01
N ILE A 36 3.85 -22.53 3.91
CA ILE A 36 2.41 -22.81 3.90
C ILE A 36 2.14 -24.26 3.55
N GLU A 37 2.94 -24.82 2.65
CA GLU A 37 2.79 -26.20 2.20
C GLU A 37 4.17 -26.81 1.89
N GLY A 38 4.34 -28.10 2.17
CA GLY A 38 5.57 -28.85 1.92
C GLY A 38 6.60 -28.73 3.03
N SER A 39 7.76 -29.37 2.81
CA SER A 39 8.92 -29.33 3.69
C SER A 39 10.21 -29.29 2.88
N ALA A 40 11.24 -28.66 3.42
CA ALA A 40 12.54 -28.59 2.78
C ALA A 40 13.67 -28.55 3.80
N THR A 41 14.82 -29.09 3.41
CA THR A 41 16.08 -28.90 4.13
C THR A 41 16.85 -27.76 3.48
N TYR A 42 17.32 -26.81 4.27
CA TYR A 42 18.06 -25.65 3.78
C TYR A 42 19.35 -25.41 4.56
N ARG A 43 20.29 -24.74 3.94
CA ARG A 43 21.53 -24.27 4.56
C ARG A 43 21.40 -22.77 4.88
N VAL A 44 21.63 -22.39 6.13
CA VAL A 44 21.69 -20.99 6.54
C VAL A 44 22.88 -20.31 5.86
N THR A 45 22.62 -19.23 5.11
CA THR A 45 23.63 -18.46 4.37
C THR A 45 23.87 -17.08 4.98
N ALA A 46 22.92 -16.54 5.74
CA ALA A 46 23.04 -15.25 6.40
C ALA A 46 22.28 -15.28 7.75
N VAL A 47 22.78 -14.55 8.75
CA VAL A 47 22.20 -14.44 10.08
C VAL A 47 22.19 -12.99 10.56
N GLY A 48 21.30 -12.66 11.50
CA GLY A 48 21.24 -11.33 12.11
C GLY A 48 20.99 -10.22 11.09
N THR A 49 21.84 -9.21 11.09
CA THR A 49 21.79 -8.03 10.23
C THR A 49 22.09 -8.30 8.76
N GLU A 50 22.70 -9.43 8.45
CA GLU A 50 23.02 -9.82 7.06
C GLU A 50 21.83 -10.49 6.35
N THR A 51 20.76 -10.85 7.08
CA THR A 51 19.52 -11.31 6.47
C THR A 51 18.78 -10.16 5.78
N GLU A 52 17.91 -10.43 4.82
CA GLU A 52 17.13 -9.39 4.14
C GLU A 52 16.26 -8.59 5.13
N GLU A 53 15.66 -9.26 6.11
CA GLU A 53 14.95 -8.60 7.20
C GLU A 53 15.91 -7.71 8.03
N GLY A 54 17.11 -8.21 8.34
CA GLY A 54 18.11 -7.47 9.08
C GLY A 54 18.67 -6.26 8.34
N LYS A 55 18.87 -6.37 7.03
CA LYS A 55 19.28 -5.23 6.17
C LYS A 55 18.21 -4.14 6.18
N GLY A 56 16.92 -4.51 6.03
CA GLY A 56 15.81 -3.57 6.14
C GLY A 56 15.77 -2.87 7.49
N ALA A 57 15.93 -3.61 8.59
CA ALA A 57 15.98 -3.04 9.94
C ALA A 57 17.17 -2.09 10.13
N ARG A 58 18.35 -2.41 9.56
CA ARG A 58 19.54 -1.55 9.61
C ARG A 58 19.32 -0.25 8.84
N ILE A 59 18.77 -0.30 7.63
CA ILE A 59 18.44 0.89 6.84
C ILE A 59 17.49 1.82 7.61
N LEU A 60 16.53 1.26 8.36
CA LEU A 60 15.62 2.05 9.20
C LEU A 60 16.29 2.65 10.44
N GLN A 61 17.42 2.09 10.90
CA GLN A 61 18.21 2.61 12.03
C GLN A 61 19.30 3.60 11.61
N GLU A 62 19.91 3.39 10.44
CA GLU A 62 20.92 4.27 9.84
C GLU A 62 20.24 5.40 9.05
N GLU A 63 19.33 6.15 9.68
CA GLU A 63 18.81 7.35 9.04
C GLU A 63 19.92 8.39 8.94
N PRO A 64 20.33 8.80 7.72
CA PRO A 64 21.13 10.01 7.58
C PRO A 64 20.32 11.17 8.17
N GLU A 65 20.94 12.04 8.94
CA GLU A 65 20.36 13.34 9.29
C GLU A 65 20.15 14.13 7.98
N VAL A 66 19.03 13.88 7.34
CA VAL A 66 18.65 14.63 6.14
C VAL A 66 18.29 16.04 6.60
N GLU A 67 19.13 17.01 6.24
CA GLU A 67 18.85 18.42 6.49
C GLU A 67 17.52 18.77 5.80
N THR A 68 16.53 19.21 6.59
CA THR A 68 15.22 19.53 6.03
C THR A 68 15.30 20.79 5.16
N PRO A 69 14.45 20.94 4.12
CA PRO A 69 14.45 22.13 3.27
C PRO A 69 14.34 23.45 4.03
N LEU A 70 13.55 23.48 5.11
CA LEU A 70 13.37 24.65 5.95
C LEU A 70 14.66 24.96 6.73
N ASN A 71 15.31 23.95 7.32
CA ASN A 71 16.60 24.14 8.01
C ASN A 71 17.67 24.65 7.06
N ALA A 72 17.74 24.13 5.85
CA ALA A 72 18.68 24.61 4.84
C ALA A 72 18.43 26.09 4.50
N GLN A 73 17.16 26.49 4.29
CA GLN A 73 16.77 27.88 4.02
C GLN A 73 17.07 28.80 5.22
N LEU A 74 16.76 28.34 6.45
CA LEU A 74 17.04 29.11 7.68
C LEU A 74 18.55 29.29 7.90
N ASN A 75 19.33 28.25 7.68
CA ASN A 75 20.79 28.32 7.76
C ASN A 75 21.37 29.27 6.71
N GLN A 76 20.82 29.27 5.50
CA GLN A 76 21.22 30.21 4.45
C GLN A 76 20.87 31.66 4.84
N LEU A 77 19.64 31.89 5.32
CA LEU A 77 19.22 33.22 5.81
C LEU A 77 20.09 33.71 6.97
N ALA A 78 20.38 32.83 7.95
CA ALA A 78 21.24 33.16 9.07
C ALA A 78 22.67 33.55 8.60
N LYS A 79 23.23 32.83 7.61
CA LYS A 79 24.51 33.19 6.99
C LYS A 79 24.46 34.57 6.33
N TRP A 80 23.44 34.90 5.58
CA TRP A 80 23.28 36.21 4.95
C TRP A 80 23.20 37.32 5.98
N ILE A 81 22.41 37.16 7.05
CA ILE A 81 22.27 38.13 8.14
C ILE A 81 23.64 38.34 8.83
N THR A 82 24.35 37.22 9.10
CA THR A 82 25.67 37.26 9.74
C THR A 82 26.71 38.02 8.89
N TYR A 83 26.78 37.74 7.58
CA TYR A 83 27.67 38.46 6.68
C TYR A 83 27.31 39.96 6.59
N ALA A 84 26.03 40.29 6.46
CA ALA A 84 25.57 41.68 6.48
C ALA A 84 25.94 42.39 7.77
N SER A 85 25.79 41.73 8.93
CA SER A 85 26.17 42.27 10.24
C SER A 85 27.65 42.53 10.36
N TYR A 86 28.51 41.65 9.85
CA TYR A 86 29.98 41.87 9.84
C TYR A 86 30.35 43.07 8.96
N ILE A 87 29.73 43.19 7.76
CA ILE A 87 29.98 44.34 6.88
C ILE A 87 29.57 45.65 7.55
N ILE A 88 28.37 45.71 8.15
CA ILE A 88 27.87 46.89 8.83
C ILE A 88 28.76 47.23 10.05
N ALA A 89 29.14 46.22 10.84
CA ALA A 89 30.03 46.38 11.98
C ALA A 89 31.39 46.99 11.56
N ALA A 90 31.98 46.46 10.48
CA ALA A 90 33.23 47.01 9.93
C ALA A 90 33.05 48.45 9.43
N LEU A 91 31.98 48.77 8.75
CA LEU A 91 31.66 50.15 8.31
C LEU A 91 31.47 51.10 9.47
N ILE A 92 30.87 50.67 10.58
CA ILE A 92 30.70 51.48 11.78
C ILE A 92 32.09 51.78 12.41
N VAL A 93 32.93 50.77 12.56
CA VAL A 93 34.29 50.96 13.14
C VAL A 93 35.09 51.89 12.24
N ILE A 94 35.17 51.65 10.96
CA ILE A 94 35.91 52.47 10.00
C ILE A 94 35.34 53.90 9.96
N GLY A 95 34.03 54.06 9.87
CA GLY A 95 33.35 55.36 9.81
C GLY A 95 33.60 56.18 11.05
N ARG A 96 33.48 55.59 12.24
CA ARG A 96 33.74 56.28 13.52
C ARG A 96 35.20 56.67 13.67
N MET A 97 36.13 55.80 13.28
CA MET A 97 37.57 56.12 13.30
C MET A 97 37.89 57.19 12.27
N SER A 98 37.32 57.13 11.07
CA SER A 98 37.51 58.17 10.06
C SER A 98 36.98 59.55 10.51
N ILE A 99 35.77 59.58 11.09
CA ILE A 99 35.20 60.81 11.67
C ILE A 99 36.11 61.36 12.77
N PHE A 100 36.60 60.49 13.65
CA PHE A 100 37.53 60.89 14.73
C PHE A 100 38.77 61.58 14.18
N PHE A 101 39.41 61.00 13.16
CA PHE A 101 40.60 61.57 12.53
C PHE A 101 40.33 62.82 11.68
N LEU A 102 39.14 62.99 11.11
CA LEU A 102 38.75 64.15 10.33
C LEU A 102 38.33 65.35 11.20
N THR A 103 37.86 65.12 12.42
CA THR A 103 37.36 66.17 13.32
C THR A 103 38.40 66.64 14.31
N ASN A 104 39.51 65.92 14.51
CA ASN A 104 40.58 66.28 15.39
C ASN A 104 41.87 66.54 14.59
N ASP A 105 42.55 67.67 14.83
CA ASP A 105 43.81 68.00 14.16
C ASP A 105 44.94 67.03 14.53
N VAL A 106 45.78 66.74 13.54
CA VAL A 106 46.93 65.85 13.71
C VAL A 106 47.88 66.41 14.77
N GLY A 107 48.06 65.67 15.91
CA GLY A 107 48.93 66.08 17.03
C GLY A 107 48.17 66.58 18.28
N THR A 108 46.86 66.77 18.25
CA THR A 108 46.10 67.20 19.40
C THR A 108 45.48 66.06 20.23
N TYR A 109 45.43 64.81 19.70
CA TYR A 109 44.86 63.67 20.40
C TYR A 109 45.93 62.76 21.02
N SER A 110 45.63 62.27 22.22
CA SER A 110 46.41 61.26 22.94
C SER A 110 46.19 59.88 22.46
N PHE A 111 47.15 58.97 22.57
CA PHE A 111 47.01 57.54 22.34
C PHE A 111 45.79 56.94 23.10
N ILE A 112 45.53 57.42 24.31
CA ILE A 112 44.45 57.03 25.17
C ILE A 112 43.11 57.37 24.53
N GLU A 113 42.93 58.49 23.84
CA GLU A 113 41.70 58.92 23.17
C GLU A 113 41.41 58.12 21.93
N VAL A 114 42.43 57.79 21.12
CA VAL A 114 42.32 56.89 19.99
C VAL A 114 41.90 55.50 20.45
N PHE A 115 42.59 54.99 21.48
CA PHE A 115 42.26 53.66 22.04
C PHE A 115 40.85 53.62 22.62
N ARG A 116 40.43 54.65 23.35
CA ARG A 116 39.04 54.74 23.87
C ARG A 116 38.00 54.77 22.73
N THR A 117 38.24 55.53 21.68
CA THR A 117 37.32 55.61 20.52
C THR A 117 37.27 54.29 19.77
N ALA A 118 38.38 53.62 19.59
CA ALA A 118 38.47 52.31 18.98
C ALA A 118 37.71 51.26 19.82
N LEU A 119 37.92 51.25 21.14
CA LEU A 119 37.26 50.33 22.05
C LEU A 119 35.71 50.55 22.06
N ASN A 120 35.26 51.79 22.11
CA ASN A 120 33.84 52.12 22.05
C ASN A 120 33.22 51.70 20.69
N SER A 121 33.93 51.88 19.58
CA SER A 121 33.47 51.48 18.25
C SER A 121 33.39 49.97 18.13
N LEU A 122 34.37 49.25 18.69
CA LEU A 122 34.36 47.81 18.76
C LEU A 122 33.19 47.27 19.61
N MET A 123 32.92 47.88 20.78
CA MET A 123 31.78 47.50 21.62
C MET A 123 30.47 47.66 20.89
N ILE A 124 30.26 48.75 20.14
CA ILE A 124 29.06 48.96 19.31
C ILE A 124 28.95 47.89 18.21
N ALA A 125 30.09 47.60 17.55
CA ALA A 125 30.15 46.60 16.51
C ALA A 125 29.79 45.19 17.04
N VAL A 126 30.35 44.78 18.17
CA VAL A 126 30.05 43.52 18.84
C VAL A 126 28.60 43.46 19.27
N THR A 127 28.06 44.52 19.86
CA THR A 127 26.65 44.60 20.26
C THR A 127 25.72 44.42 19.03
N LEU A 128 26.05 45.07 17.92
CA LEU A 128 25.29 44.94 16.68
C LEU A 128 25.30 43.50 16.14
N ILE A 129 26.45 42.85 16.13
CA ILE A 129 26.57 41.45 15.67
C ILE A 129 25.73 40.52 16.55
N VAL A 130 25.80 40.68 17.88
CA VAL A 130 25.05 39.83 18.83
C VAL A 130 23.54 40.03 18.66
N VAL A 131 23.07 41.28 18.54
CA VAL A 131 21.65 41.59 18.38
C VAL A 131 21.13 41.14 17.01
N ALA A 132 21.97 41.12 15.99
CA ALA A 132 21.56 40.72 14.64
C ALA A 132 21.33 39.21 14.47
N VAL A 133 21.89 38.36 15.36
CA VAL A 133 21.68 36.93 15.32
C VAL A 133 20.24 36.59 15.77
N PRO A 134 19.41 35.96 14.90
CA PRO A 134 18.00 35.70 15.22
C PRO A 134 17.85 34.44 16.09
N GLU A 135 18.26 34.51 17.36
CA GLU A 135 18.23 33.35 18.29
C GLU A 135 16.82 32.79 18.54
N GLY A 136 15.78 33.62 18.39
CA GLY A 136 14.39 33.22 18.58
C GLY A 136 13.78 32.39 17.41
N LEU A 137 14.43 32.39 16.26
CA LEU A 137 13.88 31.78 15.05
C LEU A 137 13.84 30.24 15.12
N PRO A 138 14.90 29.53 15.54
CA PRO A 138 14.83 28.08 15.73
C PRO A 138 13.80 27.65 16.78
N MET A 139 13.68 28.44 17.85
CA MET A 139 12.70 28.17 18.91
C MET A 139 11.25 28.32 18.41
N SER A 140 10.98 29.36 17.62
CA SER A 140 9.65 29.58 17.03
C SER A 140 9.24 28.44 16.08
N VAL A 141 10.17 27.96 15.26
CA VAL A 141 9.95 26.82 14.37
C VAL A 141 9.67 25.56 15.19
N THR A 142 10.48 25.27 16.20
CA THR A 142 10.29 24.09 17.06
C THR A 142 8.92 24.09 17.74
N ILE A 143 8.45 25.24 18.26
CA ILE A 143 7.13 25.38 18.86
C ILE A 143 6.05 25.14 17.81
N SER A 144 6.18 25.73 16.61
CA SER A 144 5.22 25.54 15.51
C SER A 144 5.10 24.08 15.09
N LEU A 145 6.25 23.39 14.95
CA LEU A 145 6.28 21.96 14.62
C LEU A 145 5.66 21.10 15.74
N ALA A 146 5.91 21.43 17.00
CA ALA A 146 5.31 20.73 18.13
C ALA A 146 3.76 20.89 18.14
N LEU A 147 3.25 22.08 17.82
CA LEU A 147 1.81 22.30 17.69
C LEU A 147 1.21 21.54 16.50
N SER A 148 1.92 21.50 15.36
CA SER A 148 1.54 20.73 14.19
C SER A 148 1.49 19.22 14.50
N MET A 149 2.50 18.69 15.18
CA MET A 149 2.55 17.29 15.63
C MET A 149 1.35 16.95 16.54
N ARG A 150 1.00 17.86 17.48
CA ARG A 150 -0.18 17.70 18.35
C ARG A 150 -1.48 17.68 17.55
N LYS A 151 -1.58 18.48 16.49
CA LYS A 151 -2.75 18.48 15.58
C LYS A 151 -2.83 17.17 14.81
N MET A 152 -1.71 16.68 14.26
CA MET A 152 -1.64 15.39 13.54
C MET A 152 -2.00 14.21 14.46
N LEU A 153 -1.60 14.24 15.72
CA LEU A 153 -1.97 13.22 16.69
C LEU A 153 -3.49 13.16 16.93
N LYS A 154 -4.19 14.29 16.91
CA LYS A 154 -5.66 14.31 16.99
C LYS A 154 -6.32 13.62 15.79
N GLU A 155 -5.71 13.72 14.63
CA GLU A 155 -6.12 13.02 13.40
C GLU A 155 -5.59 11.57 13.34
N LYS A 156 -5.21 10.98 14.49
CA LYS A 156 -4.68 9.61 14.65
C LYS A 156 -3.35 9.34 13.91
N ASN A 157 -2.63 10.40 13.52
CA ASN A 157 -1.32 10.30 12.91
C ASN A 157 -0.22 10.44 13.98
N LEU A 158 0.44 9.34 14.33
CA LEU A 158 1.54 9.34 15.28
C LEU A 158 2.83 9.76 14.59
N VAL A 159 3.26 10.98 14.82
CA VAL A 159 4.55 11.49 14.35
C VAL A 159 5.58 11.30 15.46
N ARG A 160 6.68 10.62 15.18
CA ARG A 160 7.76 10.34 16.14
C ARG A 160 8.86 11.39 16.16
N LYS A 161 9.09 12.07 15.03
CA LYS A 161 10.15 13.07 14.86
C LYS A 161 9.54 14.40 14.43
N LEU A 162 9.94 15.51 15.05
CA LEU A 162 9.45 16.85 14.74
C LEU A 162 9.66 17.21 13.25
N HIS A 163 10.82 16.84 12.71
CA HIS A 163 11.17 17.10 11.31
C HIS A 163 10.26 16.39 10.31
N ALA A 164 9.61 15.27 10.70
CA ALA A 164 8.66 14.59 9.82
C ALA A 164 7.44 15.45 9.48
N CYS A 165 6.97 16.32 10.39
CA CYS A 165 5.89 17.28 10.09
C CYS A 165 6.28 18.27 9.00
N GLU A 166 7.52 18.73 9.02
CA GLU A 166 8.07 19.63 8.01
C GLU A 166 8.18 18.93 6.65
N THR A 167 8.79 17.73 6.63
CA THR A 167 8.96 16.93 5.42
C THR A 167 7.61 16.62 4.76
N LEU A 168 6.59 16.26 5.56
CA LEU A 168 5.24 16.03 5.07
C LEU A 168 4.64 17.32 4.47
N GLY A 169 4.85 18.47 5.10
CA GLY A 169 4.37 19.76 4.59
C GLY A 169 5.06 20.23 3.30
N ALA A 170 6.27 19.74 3.03
CA ALA A 170 7.04 20.04 1.82
C ALA A 170 6.92 18.95 0.75
N THR A 171 6.10 17.91 0.98
CA THR A 171 5.94 16.79 0.04
C THR A 171 5.25 17.25 -1.24
N THR A 172 5.86 16.93 -2.37
CA THR A 172 5.31 17.20 -3.72
C THR A 172 4.83 15.93 -4.40
N VAL A 173 5.33 14.76 -3.98
CA VAL A 173 4.99 13.46 -4.54
C VAL A 173 4.78 12.46 -3.41
N ILE A 174 3.70 11.67 -3.49
CA ILE A 174 3.41 10.55 -2.60
C ILE A 174 3.41 9.27 -3.42
N CYS A 175 4.33 8.35 -3.09
CA CYS A 175 4.29 6.98 -3.62
C CYS A 175 3.54 6.10 -2.63
N THR A 176 2.44 5.49 -3.08
CA THR A 176 1.59 4.64 -2.24
C THR A 176 1.54 3.21 -2.76
N ASP A 177 1.57 2.25 -1.86
CA ASP A 177 1.26 0.86 -2.20
C ASP A 177 -0.25 0.68 -2.40
N LYS A 178 -0.62 -0.33 -3.18
CA LYS A 178 -2.02 -0.72 -3.40
C LYS A 178 -2.57 -1.48 -2.19
N THR A 179 -1.95 -2.63 -1.88
CA THR A 179 -2.50 -3.64 -0.98
C THR A 179 -2.39 -3.23 0.49
N GLY A 180 -3.53 -3.15 1.19
CA GLY A 180 -3.57 -2.76 2.60
C GLY A 180 -3.35 -1.27 2.87
N THR A 181 -3.06 -0.48 1.83
CA THR A 181 -2.95 0.99 1.90
C THR A 181 -4.15 1.63 1.20
N LEU A 182 -4.28 1.46 -0.10
CA LEU A 182 -5.45 1.93 -0.86
C LEU A 182 -6.63 0.94 -0.74
N THR A 183 -6.34 -0.34 -0.54
CA THR A 183 -7.35 -1.39 -0.38
C THR A 183 -7.42 -1.90 1.05
N GLU A 184 -8.49 -2.63 1.38
CA GLU A 184 -8.72 -3.19 2.71
C GLU A 184 -7.81 -4.38 3.06
N ASN A 185 -7.05 -4.92 2.10
CA ASN A 185 -6.30 -6.17 2.22
C ASN A 185 -7.21 -7.35 2.63
N ARG A 186 -8.41 -7.34 2.15
CA ARG A 186 -9.43 -8.35 2.43
C ARG A 186 -10.20 -8.68 1.16
N MET A 187 -10.08 -9.91 0.69
CA MET A 187 -10.88 -10.36 -0.45
C MET A 187 -12.36 -10.35 -0.06
N SER A 188 -13.17 -9.73 -0.89
CA SER A 188 -14.62 -9.60 -0.72
C SER A 188 -15.35 -9.92 -2.01
N VAL A 189 -16.55 -10.47 -1.91
CA VAL A 189 -17.45 -10.63 -3.06
C VAL A 189 -18.00 -9.25 -3.42
N VAL A 190 -17.69 -8.80 -4.63
CA VAL A 190 -18.11 -7.48 -5.14
C VAL A 190 -19.35 -7.63 -6.03
N GLU A 191 -19.35 -8.67 -6.85
CA GLU A 191 -20.43 -8.96 -7.79
C GLU A 191 -20.82 -10.43 -7.67
N SER A 192 -22.11 -10.74 -7.87
CA SER A 192 -22.61 -12.11 -7.87
C SER A 192 -23.87 -12.25 -8.70
N GLU A 193 -23.92 -13.25 -9.56
CA GLU A 193 -25.11 -13.61 -10.33
C GLU A 193 -25.34 -15.12 -10.21
N PHE A 194 -26.57 -15.53 -9.80
CA PHE A 194 -26.97 -16.92 -9.68
C PHE A 194 -28.31 -17.12 -10.36
N TRP A 195 -28.50 -18.27 -11.01
CA TRP A 195 -29.64 -18.58 -11.83
C TRP A 195 -30.19 -20.01 -11.58
N GLY A 196 -31.51 -20.20 -11.75
CA GLY A 196 -32.14 -21.49 -11.75
C GLY A 196 -32.16 -22.27 -10.44
N VAL A 197 -31.69 -21.69 -9.34
CA VAL A 197 -31.63 -22.35 -8.04
C VAL A 197 -32.03 -21.41 -6.91
N ASP A 198 -32.50 -21.99 -5.81
CA ASP A 198 -32.84 -21.25 -4.60
C ASP A 198 -31.58 -20.72 -3.91
N GLU A 199 -31.71 -19.59 -3.22
CA GLU A 199 -30.61 -18.98 -2.42
C GLU A 199 -30.07 -19.96 -1.37
N SER A 200 -30.92 -20.86 -0.85
CA SER A 200 -30.51 -21.92 0.08
C SER A 200 -29.49 -22.87 -0.56
N LEU A 201 -29.75 -23.34 -1.78
CA LEU A 201 -28.87 -24.28 -2.48
C LEU A 201 -27.55 -23.58 -2.93
N VAL A 202 -27.62 -22.29 -3.27
CA VAL A 202 -26.42 -21.47 -3.49
C VAL A 202 -25.55 -21.42 -2.22
N ALA A 203 -26.17 -21.15 -1.06
CA ALA A 203 -25.48 -21.11 0.21
C ALA A 203 -24.85 -22.46 0.58
N ASP A 204 -25.56 -23.55 0.32
CA ASP A 204 -25.07 -24.91 0.54
C ASP A 204 -23.86 -25.21 -0.37
N SER A 205 -23.95 -24.86 -1.66
CA SER A 205 -22.85 -25.05 -2.61
C SER A 205 -21.57 -24.31 -2.19
N ILE A 206 -21.70 -23.14 -1.58
CA ILE A 206 -20.56 -22.35 -1.07
C ILE A 206 -20.04 -22.93 0.25
N ALA A 207 -20.94 -23.23 1.20
CA ALA A 207 -20.56 -23.65 2.53
C ALA A 207 -19.97 -25.07 2.56
N VAL A 208 -20.59 -26.02 1.84
CA VAL A 208 -20.18 -27.44 1.80
C VAL A 208 -18.91 -27.61 0.97
N ASN A 209 -18.84 -26.93 -0.20
CA ASN A 209 -17.69 -27.02 -1.10
C ASN A 209 -16.65 -25.95 -0.74
N SER A 210 -16.16 -25.96 0.52
CA SER A 210 -15.14 -25.03 1.02
C SER A 210 -14.27 -25.69 2.11
N THR A 211 -12.98 -25.41 2.06
CA THR A 211 -12.02 -25.81 3.11
C THR A 211 -11.72 -24.69 4.10
N ALA A 212 -12.12 -23.46 3.78
CA ALA A 212 -11.94 -22.32 4.67
C ALA A 212 -12.88 -22.35 5.87
N ALA A 213 -12.55 -21.60 6.89
CA ALA A 213 -13.35 -21.36 8.08
C ALA A 213 -13.33 -19.88 8.48
N LEU A 214 -14.29 -19.45 9.30
CA LEU A 214 -14.29 -18.12 9.89
C LEU A 214 -13.91 -18.20 11.36
N ASN A 215 -12.94 -17.39 11.78
CA ASN A 215 -12.66 -17.14 13.18
C ASN A 215 -13.46 -15.93 13.65
N VAL A 216 -14.35 -16.14 14.59
CA VAL A 216 -15.17 -15.11 15.21
C VAL A 216 -14.67 -14.93 16.64
N SER A 217 -13.73 -14.00 16.85
CA SER A 217 -13.31 -13.59 18.19
C SER A 217 -14.44 -12.82 18.86
N GLU A 218 -14.64 -12.98 20.17
CA GLU A 218 -15.65 -12.22 20.92
C GLU A 218 -15.43 -10.71 20.75
N GLY A 219 -16.41 -10.02 20.12
CA GLY A 219 -16.38 -8.57 19.86
C GLY A 219 -15.50 -8.10 18.69
N GLY A 220 -14.88 -9.00 17.92
CA GLY A 220 -14.06 -8.70 16.76
C GLY A 220 -14.77 -8.94 15.43
N GLU A 221 -14.29 -8.29 14.35
CA GLU A 221 -14.72 -8.63 12.99
C GLU A 221 -14.31 -10.07 12.64
N PRO A 222 -15.20 -10.83 11.99
CA PRO A 222 -14.89 -12.20 11.57
C PRO A 222 -13.75 -12.21 10.55
N ARG A 223 -12.77 -13.08 10.78
CA ARG A 223 -11.63 -13.25 9.87
C ARG A 223 -11.65 -14.63 9.24
N ALA A 224 -11.41 -14.68 7.95
CA ALA A 224 -11.27 -15.93 7.24
C ALA A 224 -9.94 -16.62 7.57
N ILE A 225 -10.01 -17.95 7.77
CA ILE A 225 -8.85 -18.83 7.93
C ILE A 225 -8.84 -19.79 6.73
N GLY A 226 -7.70 -19.94 6.07
CA GLY A 226 -7.53 -20.78 4.90
C GLY A 226 -7.43 -19.96 3.61
N ASN A 227 -8.00 -20.48 2.53
CA ASN A 227 -7.94 -19.83 1.22
C ASN A 227 -8.70 -18.47 1.23
N PRO A 228 -8.07 -17.34 0.87
CA PRO A 228 -8.72 -16.02 0.89
C PRO A 228 -9.96 -15.91 -0.01
N THR A 229 -9.98 -16.60 -1.15
CA THR A 229 -11.12 -16.62 -2.08
C THR A 229 -12.31 -17.35 -1.45
N GLU A 230 -12.08 -18.49 -0.81
CA GLU A 230 -13.12 -19.22 -0.08
C GLU A 230 -13.59 -18.43 1.14
N GLY A 231 -12.66 -17.81 1.85
CA GLY A 231 -12.98 -16.95 2.99
C GLY A 231 -13.89 -15.77 2.62
N ALA A 232 -13.66 -15.15 1.45
CA ALA A 232 -14.53 -14.09 0.93
C ALA A 232 -15.99 -14.58 0.72
N LEU A 233 -16.16 -15.78 0.20
CA LEU A 233 -17.48 -16.39 0.02
C LEU A 233 -18.19 -16.67 1.35
N LEU A 234 -17.47 -17.19 2.35
CA LEU A 234 -18.05 -17.44 3.67
C LEU A 234 -18.42 -16.13 4.40
N LEU A 235 -17.60 -15.08 4.26
CA LEU A 235 -17.92 -13.74 4.78
C LEU A 235 -19.15 -13.15 4.09
N TRP A 236 -19.30 -13.36 2.78
CA TRP A 236 -20.44 -12.91 2.01
C TRP A 236 -21.73 -13.61 2.46
N LEU A 237 -21.73 -14.95 2.69
CA LEU A 237 -22.87 -15.67 3.27
C LEU A 237 -23.25 -15.09 4.63
N ARG A 238 -22.27 -14.85 5.49
CA ARG A 238 -22.51 -14.24 6.80
C ARG A 238 -23.11 -12.84 6.69
N GLY A 239 -22.66 -12.02 5.74
CA GLY A 239 -23.25 -10.72 5.45
C GLY A 239 -24.73 -10.77 5.07
N LYS A 240 -25.17 -11.89 4.47
CA LYS A 240 -26.58 -12.21 4.18
C LYS A 240 -27.32 -12.82 5.38
N GLY A 241 -26.69 -12.96 6.53
CA GLY A 241 -27.30 -13.58 7.73
C GLY A 241 -27.33 -15.12 7.70
N ILE A 242 -26.56 -15.76 6.81
CA ILE A 242 -26.49 -17.21 6.66
C ILE A 242 -25.27 -17.74 7.43
N ASP A 243 -25.50 -18.66 8.37
CA ASP A 243 -24.42 -19.37 9.06
C ASP A 243 -23.93 -20.55 8.21
N TYR A 244 -22.73 -20.40 7.66
CA TYR A 244 -22.09 -21.44 6.85
C TYR A 244 -21.83 -22.73 7.63
N SER A 245 -21.67 -22.68 8.96
CA SER A 245 -21.39 -23.85 9.78
C SER A 245 -22.63 -24.72 9.91
N GLU A 246 -23.80 -24.11 10.11
CA GLU A 246 -25.09 -24.81 10.12
C GLU A 246 -25.34 -25.49 8.78
N ARG A 247 -25.11 -24.74 7.67
CA ARG A 247 -25.27 -25.29 6.31
C ARG A 247 -24.32 -26.44 6.05
N ARG A 248 -23.04 -26.33 6.41
CA ARG A 248 -22.04 -27.38 6.23
C ARG A 248 -22.39 -28.62 7.06
N ASN A 249 -22.88 -28.44 8.28
CA ASN A 249 -23.24 -29.55 9.18
C ASN A 249 -24.53 -30.27 8.76
N ALA A 250 -25.38 -29.66 7.93
CA ALA A 250 -26.54 -30.30 7.35
C ALA A 250 -26.18 -31.34 6.26
N TYR A 251 -24.92 -31.38 5.83
CA TYR A 251 -24.46 -32.32 4.82
C TYR A 251 -23.41 -33.28 5.37
N LYS A 252 -23.50 -34.54 4.95
CA LYS A 252 -22.44 -35.54 5.15
C LYS A 252 -21.59 -35.59 3.92
N ILE A 253 -20.35 -35.12 4.04
CA ILE A 253 -19.36 -35.16 2.96
C ILE A 253 -18.92 -36.59 2.71
N LEU A 254 -19.06 -37.06 1.45
CA LEU A 254 -18.61 -38.37 1.00
C LEU A 254 -17.20 -38.32 0.41
N ASN A 255 -16.98 -37.34 -0.46
CA ASN A 255 -15.67 -37.11 -1.10
C ASN A 255 -15.45 -35.62 -1.32
N GLN A 256 -14.21 -35.17 -1.18
CA GLN A 256 -13.85 -33.79 -1.43
C GLN A 256 -12.50 -33.72 -2.14
N GLU A 257 -12.52 -33.20 -3.36
CA GLU A 257 -11.30 -32.92 -4.11
C GLU A 257 -10.99 -31.43 -4.00
N ALA A 258 -9.94 -31.09 -3.22
CA ALA A 258 -9.48 -29.74 -3.05
C ALA A 258 -9.05 -29.10 -4.39
N PHE A 259 -9.05 -27.76 -4.42
CA PHE A 259 -8.61 -26.99 -5.60
C PHE A 259 -7.18 -27.38 -6.01
N SER A 260 -6.99 -27.63 -7.30
CA SER A 260 -5.65 -27.76 -7.88
C SER A 260 -5.50 -26.83 -9.08
N THR A 261 -4.27 -26.31 -9.26
CA THR A 261 -3.93 -25.40 -10.36
C THR A 261 -4.06 -26.09 -11.74
N GLU A 262 -3.90 -27.41 -11.79
CA GLU A 262 -4.03 -28.19 -13.02
C GLU A 262 -5.49 -28.35 -13.42
N ARG A 263 -6.35 -28.71 -12.44
CA ARG A 263 -7.79 -28.92 -12.68
C ARG A 263 -8.58 -27.62 -12.69
N LYS A 264 -8.05 -26.55 -12.09
CA LYS A 264 -8.69 -25.24 -11.92
C LYS A 264 -10.11 -25.30 -11.32
N LYS A 265 -10.42 -26.35 -10.59
CA LYS A 265 -11.72 -26.59 -9.93
C LYS A 265 -11.55 -27.35 -8.61
N MET A 266 -12.53 -27.20 -7.76
CA MET A 266 -12.76 -27.96 -6.54
C MET A 266 -14.14 -28.62 -6.62
N SER A 267 -14.26 -29.85 -6.14
CA SER A 267 -15.53 -30.56 -6.10
C SER A 267 -15.75 -31.23 -4.76
N THR A 268 -17.00 -31.29 -4.31
CA THR A 268 -17.42 -31.96 -3.08
C THR A 268 -18.70 -32.77 -3.35
N GLU A 269 -18.64 -34.06 -3.09
CA GLU A 269 -19.78 -34.96 -3.07
C GLU A 269 -20.34 -35.04 -1.64
N ALA A 270 -21.62 -34.76 -1.48
CA ALA A 270 -22.22 -34.70 -0.15
C ALA A 270 -23.71 -35.12 -0.19
N ILE A 271 -24.16 -35.73 0.90
CA ILE A 271 -25.56 -36.08 1.12
C ILE A 271 -26.19 -35.09 2.08
N ASP A 272 -27.32 -34.50 1.69
CA ASP A 272 -28.15 -33.73 2.61
C ASP A 272 -28.78 -34.70 3.64
N THR A 273 -28.50 -34.48 4.90
CA THR A 273 -28.91 -35.37 6.00
C THR A 273 -30.41 -35.33 6.26
N VAL A 274 -31.11 -34.29 5.80
CA VAL A 274 -32.56 -34.10 6.00
C VAL A 274 -33.35 -34.74 4.84
N SER A 275 -33.00 -34.40 3.61
CA SER A 275 -33.70 -34.89 2.42
C SER A 275 -33.21 -36.27 1.93
N GLY A 276 -31.96 -36.61 2.28
CA GLY A 276 -31.29 -37.82 1.78
C GLY A 276 -30.76 -37.67 0.33
N HIS A 277 -30.92 -36.51 -0.30
CA HIS A 277 -30.44 -36.28 -1.66
C HIS A 277 -28.92 -36.14 -1.69
N GLU A 278 -28.31 -36.72 -2.70
CA GLU A 278 -26.88 -36.63 -2.95
C GLU A 278 -26.58 -35.56 -4.02
N TYR A 279 -25.66 -34.68 -3.70
CA TYR A 279 -25.23 -33.58 -4.57
C TYR A 279 -23.71 -33.62 -4.82
N LEU A 280 -23.33 -33.29 -6.05
CA LEU A 280 -21.98 -32.91 -6.41
C LEU A 280 -21.95 -31.39 -6.57
N PHE A 281 -21.24 -30.71 -5.67
CA PHE A 281 -20.95 -29.27 -5.74
C PHE A 281 -19.62 -29.05 -6.40
N VAL A 282 -19.58 -28.18 -7.43
CA VAL A 282 -18.34 -27.84 -8.15
C VAL A 282 -18.17 -26.33 -8.18
N LYS A 283 -16.97 -25.85 -7.87
CA LYS A 283 -16.57 -24.46 -8.10
C LYS A 283 -15.22 -24.39 -8.76
N GLY A 284 -14.98 -23.37 -9.60
CA GLY A 284 -13.71 -23.24 -10.31
C GLY A 284 -13.68 -22.13 -11.32
N ALA A 285 -12.75 -22.21 -12.27
CA ALA A 285 -12.68 -21.25 -13.38
C ALA A 285 -14.00 -21.28 -14.15
N PRO A 286 -14.70 -20.14 -14.27
CA PRO A 286 -16.03 -20.10 -14.86
C PRO A 286 -16.07 -20.62 -16.30
N GLU A 287 -15.04 -20.27 -17.08
CA GLU A 287 -14.92 -20.67 -18.49
C GLU A 287 -14.89 -22.20 -18.62
N LEU A 288 -14.08 -22.86 -17.75
CA LEU A 288 -13.97 -24.32 -17.74
C LEU A 288 -15.29 -24.98 -17.31
N LEU A 289 -15.96 -24.42 -16.31
CA LEU A 289 -17.23 -24.96 -15.84
C LEU A 289 -18.36 -24.77 -16.88
N LEU A 290 -18.37 -23.65 -17.61
CA LEU A 290 -19.30 -23.39 -18.72
C LEU A 290 -19.10 -24.36 -19.89
N GLU A 291 -17.87 -24.82 -20.13
CA GLU A 291 -17.58 -25.83 -21.14
C GLU A 291 -18.02 -27.23 -20.70
N THR A 292 -17.89 -27.54 -19.40
CA THR A 292 -18.16 -28.89 -18.87
C THR A 292 -19.59 -29.06 -18.35
N ALA A 293 -20.31 -27.99 -18.11
CA ALA A 293 -21.73 -28.04 -17.70
C ALA A 293 -22.64 -28.40 -18.87
N ASP A 294 -23.65 -29.20 -18.56
CA ASP A 294 -24.65 -29.67 -19.53
C ASP A 294 -25.64 -28.55 -19.87
N ASP A 295 -25.98 -27.69 -18.89
CA ASP A 295 -26.98 -26.63 -19.03
C ASP A 295 -26.73 -25.45 -18.09
N ILE A 296 -27.42 -24.31 -18.36
CA ILE A 296 -27.58 -23.14 -17.49
C ILE A 296 -29.08 -22.96 -17.26
N GLU A 297 -29.65 -23.72 -16.34
CA GLU A 297 -31.08 -23.74 -16.12
C GLU A 297 -31.59 -22.38 -15.60
N GLY A 298 -32.58 -21.81 -16.31
CA GLY A 298 -33.14 -20.49 -15.95
C GLY A 298 -32.19 -19.32 -16.07
N GLY A 299 -31.00 -19.51 -16.62
CA GLY A 299 -29.95 -18.50 -16.76
C GLY A 299 -29.83 -17.90 -18.16
N PRO A 300 -28.92 -16.94 -18.35
CA PRO A 300 -28.62 -16.34 -19.64
C PRO A 300 -27.82 -17.30 -20.54
N SER A 301 -27.66 -16.92 -21.83
CA SER A 301 -26.82 -17.71 -22.74
C SER A 301 -25.36 -17.74 -22.32
N LYS A 302 -24.62 -18.78 -22.75
CA LYS A 302 -23.16 -18.91 -22.46
C LYS A 302 -22.37 -17.67 -22.91
N GLU A 303 -22.76 -17.09 -24.04
CA GLU A 303 -22.10 -15.88 -24.58
C GLU A 303 -22.34 -14.67 -23.67
N SER A 304 -23.55 -14.53 -23.10
CA SER A 304 -23.85 -13.45 -22.14
C SER A 304 -23.05 -13.60 -20.85
N VAL A 305 -22.95 -14.81 -20.32
CA VAL A 305 -22.11 -15.07 -19.13
C VAL A 305 -20.64 -14.75 -19.41
N LEU A 306 -20.09 -15.15 -20.56
CA LEU A 306 -18.73 -14.84 -20.95
C LEU A 306 -18.49 -13.32 -21.11
N ALA A 307 -19.46 -12.57 -21.62
CA ALA A 307 -19.38 -11.10 -21.72
C ALA A 307 -19.37 -10.44 -20.33
N THR A 308 -20.20 -10.92 -19.39
CA THR A 308 -20.18 -10.48 -17.98
C THR A 308 -18.84 -10.78 -17.33
N LEU A 309 -18.32 -11.99 -17.51
CA LEU A 309 -17.00 -12.38 -16.99
C LEU A 309 -15.88 -11.50 -17.52
N ALA A 310 -15.85 -11.24 -18.83
CA ALA A 310 -14.85 -10.35 -19.44
C ALA A 310 -14.92 -8.92 -18.84
N THR A 311 -16.15 -8.43 -18.58
CA THR A 311 -16.35 -7.14 -17.92
C THR A 311 -15.82 -7.13 -16.50
N TRP A 312 -16.08 -8.16 -15.69
CA TRP A 312 -15.58 -8.25 -14.32
C TRP A 312 -14.05 -8.43 -14.26
N GLN A 313 -13.52 -9.28 -15.15
CA GLN A 313 -12.07 -9.49 -15.24
C GLN A 313 -11.32 -8.21 -15.69
N SER A 314 -11.91 -7.41 -16.59
CA SER A 314 -11.34 -6.12 -16.98
C SER A 314 -11.28 -5.11 -15.83
N LYS A 315 -12.17 -5.24 -14.84
CA LYS A 315 -12.17 -4.47 -13.59
C LYS A 315 -11.22 -5.05 -12.52
N GLY A 316 -10.40 -6.06 -12.87
CA GLY A 316 -9.45 -6.67 -11.96
C GLY A 316 -10.07 -7.66 -10.96
N MET A 317 -11.31 -8.07 -11.14
CA MET A 317 -11.93 -9.05 -10.26
C MET A 317 -11.45 -10.47 -10.58
N ARG A 318 -11.26 -11.26 -9.55
CA ARG A 318 -11.08 -12.70 -9.67
C ARG A 318 -12.47 -13.33 -9.82
N THR A 319 -12.73 -14.00 -10.92
CA THR A 319 -14.02 -14.65 -11.20
C THR A 319 -14.01 -16.10 -10.77
N LEU A 320 -15.14 -16.57 -10.23
CA LEU A 320 -15.36 -17.94 -9.81
C LEU A 320 -16.74 -18.39 -10.29
N GLY A 321 -16.83 -19.57 -10.91
CA GLY A 321 -18.06 -20.20 -11.34
C GLY A 321 -18.51 -21.30 -10.39
N PHE A 322 -19.80 -21.57 -10.38
CA PHE A 322 -20.44 -22.60 -9.58
C PHE A 322 -21.31 -23.50 -10.45
N ALA A 323 -21.24 -24.80 -10.21
CA ALA A 323 -22.09 -25.79 -10.84
C ALA A 323 -22.49 -26.84 -9.81
N ILE A 324 -23.69 -27.42 -10.00
CA ILE A 324 -24.24 -28.49 -9.16
C ILE A 324 -24.74 -29.63 -10.02
N ARG A 325 -24.70 -30.82 -9.43
CA ARG A 325 -25.35 -32.02 -9.98
C ARG A 325 -26.13 -32.68 -8.87
N ASN A 326 -27.44 -32.93 -9.07
CA ASN A 326 -28.22 -33.76 -8.19
C ASN A 326 -28.03 -35.23 -8.60
N MET A 327 -27.27 -35.98 -7.82
CA MET A 327 -26.93 -37.40 -8.11
C MET A 327 -28.11 -38.34 -7.82
N SER A 328 -29.11 -37.87 -7.09
CA SER A 328 -30.34 -38.65 -6.77
C SER A 328 -31.45 -38.45 -7.78
N ALA A 329 -31.29 -37.54 -8.75
CA ALA A 329 -32.30 -37.31 -9.80
C ALA A 329 -32.13 -38.29 -10.97
N ASP A 330 -33.24 -38.64 -11.63
CA ASP A 330 -33.21 -39.48 -12.85
C ASP A 330 -32.43 -38.80 -13.99
N ASP A 331 -32.47 -37.47 -14.07
CA ASP A 331 -31.67 -36.64 -15.00
C ASP A 331 -30.52 -35.95 -14.26
N SER A 332 -29.44 -36.69 -14.06
CA SER A 332 -28.27 -36.23 -13.30
C SER A 332 -27.30 -35.39 -14.17
N ARG A 333 -27.75 -34.19 -14.61
CA ARG A 333 -26.95 -33.25 -15.38
C ARG A 333 -26.13 -32.32 -14.47
N LEU A 334 -24.95 -31.88 -14.94
CA LEU A 334 -24.17 -30.83 -14.29
C LEU A 334 -24.70 -29.46 -14.75
N ILE A 335 -25.34 -28.74 -13.84
CA ILE A 335 -25.99 -27.46 -14.12
C ILE A 335 -25.10 -26.34 -13.62
N PHE A 336 -24.76 -25.40 -14.51
CA PHE A 336 -24.05 -24.18 -14.14
C PHE A 336 -25.04 -23.21 -13.50
N ILE A 337 -24.76 -22.82 -12.23
CA ILE A 337 -25.73 -22.08 -11.40
C ILE A 337 -25.34 -20.62 -11.16
N GLY A 338 -24.12 -20.20 -11.45
CA GLY A 338 -23.76 -18.81 -11.23
C GLY A 338 -22.28 -18.50 -11.26
N ILE A 339 -22.03 -17.19 -11.18
CA ILE A 339 -20.69 -16.59 -11.15
C ILE A 339 -20.55 -15.57 -10.02
N VAL A 340 -19.35 -15.45 -9.51
CA VAL A 340 -18.99 -14.48 -8.47
C VAL A 340 -17.70 -13.76 -8.85
N GLY A 341 -17.72 -12.44 -8.72
CA GLY A 341 -16.57 -11.57 -8.84
C GLY A 341 -16.02 -11.19 -7.46
N ILE A 342 -14.74 -11.48 -7.21
CA ILE A 342 -14.08 -11.29 -5.93
C ILE A 342 -12.89 -10.34 -6.14
N ALA A 343 -12.81 -9.29 -5.32
CA ALA A 343 -11.71 -8.34 -5.35
C ALA A 343 -11.36 -7.89 -3.93
N ASP A 344 -10.22 -7.24 -3.80
CA ASP A 344 -9.84 -6.49 -2.61
C ASP A 344 -10.34 -5.05 -2.78
N PRO A 345 -11.42 -4.65 -2.08
CA PRO A 345 -12.07 -3.36 -2.30
C PRO A 345 -11.18 -2.19 -1.86
N ILE A 346 -11.34 -1.07 -2.55
CA ILE A 346 -10.73 0.20 -2.14
C ILE A 346 -11.44 0.68 -0.87
N ARG A 347 -10.68 1.24 0.06
CA ARG A 347 -11.21 1.87 1.27
C ARG A 347 -12.08 3.07 0.92
N ASP A 348 -13.16 3.29 1.64
CA ASP A 348 -14.15 4.34 1.38
C ASP A 348 -13.56 5.76 1.40
N ASP A 349 -12.52 5.99 2.23
CA ASP A 349 -11.89 7.30 2.42
C ASP A 349 -10.77 7.63 1.42
N VAL A 350 -10.29 6.65 0.65
CA VAL A 350 -9.14 6.80 -0.26
C VAL A 350 -9.40 7.83 -1.34
N ARG A 351 -10.56 7.77 -2.00
CA ARG A 351 -10.87 8.70 -3.09
C ARG A 351 -10.87 10.15 -2.64
N GLN A 352 -11.45 10.41 -1.46
CA GLN A 352 -11.45 11.74 -0.87
C GLN A 352 -10.04 12.18 -0.45
N ALA A 353 -9.23 11.27 0.09
CA ALA A 353 -7.85 11.56 0.47
C ALA A 353 -7.00 11.92 -0.75
N ILE A 354 -7.13 11.18 -1.86
CA ILE A 354 -6.40 11.46 -3.10
C ILE A 354 -6.85 12.78 -3.72
N ASP A 355 -8.14 13.07 -3.75
CA ASP A 355 -8.67 14.36 -4.23
C ASP A 355 -8.13 15.53 -3.38
N THR A 356 -8.05 15.36 -2.08
CA THR A 356 -7.45 16.35 -1.17
C THR A 356 -5.97 16.56 -1.47
N CYS A 357 -5.20 15.49 -1.69
CA CYS A 357 -3.78 15.58 -2.01
C CYS A 357 -3.53 16.20 -3.39
N SER A 358 -4.19 15.69 -4.42
CA SER A 358 -3.90 16.08 -5.81
C SER A 358 -4.67 17.33 -6.23
N GLY A 359 -5.97 17.42 -5.89
CA GLY A 359 -6.84 18.51 -6.29
C GLY A 359 -6.64 19.79 -5.49
N HIS A 360 -6.44 19.69 -4.17
CA HIS A 360 -6.34 20.85 -3.29
C HIS A 360 -4.91 21.20 -2.91
N ALA A 361 -4.07 20.20 -2.62
CA ALA A 361 -2.69 20.46 -2.19
C ALA A 361 -1.68 20.45 -3.34
N GLY A 362 -2.06 20.02 -4.54
CA GLY A 362 -1.17 19.94 -5.70
C GLY A 362 -0.07 18.87 -5.55
N VAL A 363 -0.29 17.88 -4.68
CA VAL A 363 0.64 16.78 -4.44
C VAL A 363 0.35 15.66 -5.42
N ARG A 364 1.35 15.25 -6.20
CA ARG A 364 1.22 14.14 -7.15
C ARG A 364 1.17 12.81 -6.40
N VAL A 365 0.15 11.99 -6.64
CA VAL A 365 0.04 10.64 -6.07
C VAL A 365 0.38 9.62 -7.13
N ILE A 366 1.29 8.69 -6.80
CA ILE A 366 1.76 7.61 -7.68
C ILE A 366 1.50 6.29 -6.97
N MET A 367 0.78 5.38 -7.62
CA MET A 367 0.59 4.03 -7.10
C MET A 367 1.71 3.11 -7.56
N VAL A 368 2.30 2.39 -6.62
CA VAL A 368 3.33 1.36 -6.86
C VAL A 368 2.76 0.01 -6.42
N THR A 369 2.78 -0.99 -7.29
CA THR A 369 2.20 -2.31 -7.00
C THR A 369 2.90 -3.42 -7.77
N GLY A 370 2.84 -4.65 -7.24
CA GLY A 370 3.27 -5.86 -7.94
C GLY A 370 2.21 -6.46 -8.88
N ASP A 371 1.02 -5.86 -8.98
CA ASP A 371 -0.05 -6.34 -9.85
C ASP A 371 0.27 -6.10 -11.33
N ASN A 372 -0.46 -6.80 -12.21
CA ASN A 372 -0.38 -6.51 -13.65
C ASN A 372 -0.92 -5.10 -13.98
N ALA A 373 -0.46 -4.53 -15.08
CA ALA A 373 -0.76 -3.15 -15.49
C ALA A 373 -2.26 -2.87 -15.64
N LEU A 374 -3.06 -3.84 -16.10
CA LEU A 374 -4.51 -3.67 -16.28
C LEU A 374 -5.22 -3.53 -14.92
N THR A 375 -4.96 -4.45 -13.99
CA THR A 375 -5.52 -4.40 -12.63
C THR A 375 -5.07 -3.13 -11.91
N ALA A 376 -3.78 -2.78 -12.01
CA ALA A 376 -3.23 -1.58 -11.41
C ALA A 376 -3.92 -0.30 -11.92
N SER A 377 -4.08 -0.17 -13.25
CA SER A 377 -4.73 0.98 -13.87
C SER A 377 -6.20 1.12 -13.45
N GLU A 378 -6.92 0.01 -13.34
CA GLU A 378 -8.32 0.04 -12.90
C GLU A 378 -8.45 0.47 -11.43
N ILE A 379 -7.62 -0.06 -10.54
CA ILE A 379 -7.59 0.35 -9.13
C ILE A 379 -7.19 1.83 -9.00
N ALA A 380 -6.20 2.29 -9.77
CA ALA A 380 -5.80 3.70 -9.79
C ALA A 380 -6.92 4.63 -10.27
N ARG A 381 -7.74 4.17 -11.23
CA ARG A 381 -8.93 4.88 -11.72
C ARG A 381 -10.04 4.94 -10.66
N GLN A 382 -10.33 3.83 -10.01
CA GLN A 382 -11.30 3.78 -8.92
C GLN A 382 -10.88 4.64 -7.73
N ALA A 383 -9.59 4.64 -7.41
CA ALA A 383 -9.00 5.47 -6.35
C ALA A 383 -8.99 6.98 -6.71
N GLY A 384 -9.11 7.35 -7.98
CA GLY A 384 -9.05 8.73 -8.45
C GLY A 384 -7.63 9.24 -8.73
N ILE A 385 -6.63 8.36 -8.75
CA ILE A 385 -5.25 8.69 -9.18
C ILE A 385 -5.23 8.95 -10.68
N ILE A 386 -5.93 8.13 -11.46
CA ILE A 386 -6.16 8.32 -12.88
C ILE A 386 -7.50 9.02 -13.07
N GLY A 387 -7.52 10.11 -13.82
CA GLY A 387 -8.74 10.84 -14.15
C GLY A 387 -9.76 9.98 -14.91
N ALA A 388 -11.06 10.18 -14.67
CA ALA A 388 -12.12 9.40 -15.31
C ALA A 388 -12.08 9.49 -16.87
N ASN A 389 -11.62 10.60 -17.42
CA ASN A 389 -11.54 10.86 -18.85
C ASN A 389 -10.13 10.65 -19.42
N GLU A 390 -9.19 10.19 -18.60
CA GLU A 390 -7.81 9.97 -19.02
C GLU A 390 -7.69 8.65 -19.78
N THR A 391 -7.49 8.75 -21.08
CA THR A 391 -7.47 7.59 -22.00
C THR A 391 -6.09 6.91 -22.07
N ASN A 392 -5.03 7.64 -21.75
CA ASN A 392 -3.65 7.11 -21.80
C ASN A 392 -2.86 7.52 -20.55
N PRO A 393 -3.15 6.92 -19.39
CA PRO A 393 -2.43 7.22 -18.15
C PRO A 393 -0.98 6.74 -18.25
N LEU A 394 -0.07 7.49 -17.63
CA LEU A 394 1.33 7.10 -17.55
C LEU A 394 1.46 5.87 -16.65
N THR A 395 1.67 4.71 -17.25
CA THR A 395 1.96 3.44 -16.58
C THR A 395 3.31 2.93 -17.06
N ILE A 396 4.14 2.47 -16.11
CA ILE A 396 5.46 1.93 -16.40
C ILE A 396 5.68 0.68 -15.58
N THR A 397 6.21 -0.37 -16.21
CA THR A 397 6.57 -1.60 -15.50
C THR A 397 7.95 -1.48 -14.86
N GLY A 398 8.22 -2.29 -13.81
CA GLY A 398 9.52 -2.30 -13.13
C GLY A 398 10.71 -2.50 -14.07
N PRO A 399 10.69 -3.47 -15.01
CA PRO A 399 11.74 -3.63 -16.03
C PRO A 399 11.90 -2.42 -16.94
N GLU A 400 10.81 -1.81 -17.41
CA GLU A 400 10.84 -0.59 -18.23
C GLU A 400 11.41 0.60 -17.45
N PHE A 401 11.01 0.76 -16.17
CA PHE A 401 11.55 1.79 -15.30
C PHE A 401 13.06 1.63 -15.11
N ALA A 402 13.53 0.42 -14.84
CA ALA A 402 14.95 0.11 -14.66
C ALA A 402 15.79 0.32 -15.93
N ALA A 403 15.17 0.23 -17.12
CA ALA A 403 15.83 0.47 -18.41
C ALA A 403 15.90 1.96 -18.80
N LYS A 404 15.18 2.86 -18.12
CA LYS A 404 15.18 4.29 -18.40
C LYS A 404 16.40 4.97 -17.79
N SER A 405 16.88 6.01 -18.46
CA SER A 405 17.97 6.84 -17.92
C SER A 405 17.44 7.84 -16.88
N ASP A 406 18.29 8.23 -15.94
CA ASP A 406 17.97 9.25 -14.93
C ASP A 406 17.52 10.59 -15.55
N GLU A 407 18.05 10.93 -16.72
CA GLU A 407 17.65 12.15 -17.45
C GLU A 407 16.21 12.06 -17.98
N TYR A 408 15.79 10.87 -18.45
CA TYR A 408 14.42 10.63 -18.88
C TYR A 408 13.46 10.70 -17.69
N LEU A 409 13.79 10.01 -16.58
CA LEU A 409 12.97 9.96 -15.36
C LEU A 409 12.80 11.33 -14.68
N LYS A 410 13.73 12.28 -14.91
CA LYS A 410 13.62 13.65 -14.39
C LYS A 410 12.72 14.56 -15.22
N LYS A 411 12.38 14.17 -16.44
CA LYS A 411 11.54 14.98 -17.35
C LYS A 411 10.07 14.59 -17.29
N GLU A 412 9.78 13.33 -16.99
CA GLU A 412 8.44 12.78 -16.86
C GLU A 412 7.93 12.86 -15.40
#